data_dc293eda66e7b1357a49ccf0d87c3f01
#
_entry.id   dc293eda66e7b1357a49ccf0d87c3f01
#
_cell.length_a   1.000
_cell.length_b   1.000
_cell.length_c   1.000
_cell.angle_alpha   90.00
_cell.angle_beta   90.00
_cell.angle_gamma   90.00
#
_symmetry.space_group_name_H-M   'P 1'
#
loop_
_entity.id
_entity.type
_entity.pdbx_description
1 polymer ?
#
loop_
_entity_poly.entity_id
_entity_poly.type
_entity_poly.pdbx_seq_one_letter_code
_entity_poly.pdbx_strand_id
1 'polypeptide(L)'
;MLFLNKPTVHALFRNQHGDDWIGGVHMISKFYEYIPFTLNGKRYIVELCFPKYLNGIGFYQDMLLNTVDGGYFIPKREHRIIRLLSLNDNHTLSLMKDVPPREIKPFLNILFESVFIYNSVNLNVNQYLFESTNNLGVLLEKHLPSMVPPGNELVFHREIAPPFYGFTIMQ
;
A
#
# COMPACT_ATOMS: atom_id res chain seq x y z
N MET A 1 5.66 -11.21 -12.24
CA MET A 1 6.91 -10.84 -11.55
C MET A 1 7.47 -9.62 -12.26
N LEU A 2 7.63 -8.51 -11.57
CA LEU A 2 8.16 -7.25 -12.13
C LEU A 2 9.65 -7.15 -11.81
N PHE A 3 10.45 -6.77 -12.80
CA PHE A 3 11.86 -6.47 -12.61
C PHE A 3 12.06 -4.96 -12.56
N LEU A 4 12.75 -4.47 -11.55
CA LEU A 4 13.30 -3.12 -11.56
C LEU A 4 14.73 -3.17 -12.06
N ASN A 5 15.11 -2.23 -12.92
CA ASN A 5 16.51 -2.11 -13.31
C ASN A 5 17.36 -1.54 -12.16
N LYS A 6 18.68 -1.81 -12.19
CA LYS A 6 19.60 -1.34 -11.14
C LYS A 6 19.55 0.17 -10.88
N PRO A 7 19.52 1.06 -11.90
CA PRO A 7 19.36 2.50 -11.67
C PRO A 7 18.11 2.87 -10.89
N THR A 8 16.97 2.24 -11.20
CA THR A 8 15.70 2.48 -10.48
C THR A 8 15.80 2.04 -9.02
N VAL A 9 16.34 0.85 -8.76
CA VAL A 9 16.56 0.37 -7.39
C VAL A 9 17.49 1.29 -6.62
N HIS A 10 18.60 1.71 -7.24
CA HIS A 10 19.54 2.64 -6.62
C HIS A 10 18.86 3.97 -6.28
N ALA A 11 18.03 4.51 -7.17
CA ALA A 11 17.29 5.74 -6.91
C ALA A 11 16.30 5.59 -5.75
N LEU A 12 15.57 4.47 -5.68
CA LEU A 12 14.60 4.19 -4.61
C LEU A 12 15.26 4.11 -3.23
N PHE A 13 16.40 3.46 -3.13
CA PHE A 13 17.10 3.21 -1.85
C PHE A 13 18.34 4.09 -1.64
N ARG A 14 18.46 5.18 -2.41
CA ARG A 14 19.65 6.07 -2.37
C ARG A 14 19.95 6.61 -0.98
N ASN A 15 18.91 6.96 -0.22
CA ASN A 15 19.04 7.56 1.10
C ASN A 15 18.83 6.55 2.23
N GLN A 16 18.84 5.25 1.91
CA GLN A 16 18.69 4.21 2.92
C GLN A 16 19.80 4.33 3.97
N HIS A 17 19.41 4.31 5.24
CA HIS A 17 20.30 4.28 6.38
C HIS A 17 19.74 3.37 7.48
N GLY A 18 20.58 2.52 8.02
CA GLY A 18 20.16 1.55 9.04
C GLY A 18 19.33 0.40 8.50
N ASP A 19 18.87 -0.46 9.41
CA ASP A 19 18.11 -1.68 9.10
C ASP A 19 16.62 -1.39 8.95
N ASP A 20 16.12 -0.37 9.64
CA ASP A 20 14.74 0.12 9.57
C ASP A 20 14.75 1.56 9.04
N TRP A 21 14.12 1.77 7.90
CA TRP A 21 14.09 3.06 7.22
C TRP A 21 12.86 3.17 6.31
N ILE A 22 12.34 4.37 6.17
CA ILE A 22 11.26 4.70 5.23
C ILE A 22 11.75 5.82 4.30
N GLY A 23 11.60 5.61 3.01
CA GLY A 23 11.93 6.59 1.98
C GLY A 23 10.79 7.53 1.63
N GLY A 24 11.07 8.44 0.70
CA GLY A 24 10.05 9.32 0.13
C GLY A 24 9.22 8.67 -0.97
N VAL A 25 8.22 9.41 -1.45
CA VAL A 25 7.38 9.01 -2.58
C VAL A 25 8.15 9.17 -3.89
N HIS A 26 8.18 8.10 -4.68
CA HIS A 26 8.80 8.07 -6.01
C HIS A 26 7.76 7.76 -7.08
N MET A 27 7.58 8.67 -8.02
CA MET A 27 6.75 8.42 -9.20
C MET A 27 7.54 7.56 -10.20
N ILE A 28 7.15 6.30 -10.35
CA ILE A 28 7.78 5.37 -11.30
C ILE A 28 7.14 5.49 -12.68
N SER A 29 5.84 5.75 -12.71
CA SER A 29 5.10 6.09 -13.92
C SER A 29 3.89 6.94 -13.53
N LYS A 30 3.13 7.42 -14.53
CA LYS A 30 1.89 8.15 -14.26
C LYS A 30 0.81 7.32 -13.53
N PHE A 31 1.05 6.02 -13.29
CA PHE A 31 0.07 5.10 -12.70
C PHE A 31 0.54 4.41 -11.43
N TYR A 32 1.85 4.45 -11.16
CA TYR A 32 2.47 3.75 -10.04
C TYR A 32 3.42 4.69 -9.30
N GLU A 33 3.20 4.77 -8.01
CA GLU A 33 4.05 5.50 -7.08
C GLU A 33 4.57 4.52 -6.03
N TYR A 34 5.85 4.64 -5.70
CA TYR A 34 6.54 3.74 -4.79
C TYR A 34 7.06 4.48 -3.57
N ILE A 35 6.91 3.87 -2.41
CA ILE A 35 7.58 4.27 -1.19
C ILE A 35 8.46 3.11 -0.76
N PRO A 36 9.78 3.22 -0.90
CA PRO A 36 10.71 2.18 -0.46
C PRO A 36 10.85 2.22 1.06
N PHE A 37 10.99 1.06 1.67
CA PHE A 37 11.34 0.96 3.08
C PHE A 37 12.20 -0.27 3.36
N THR A 38 12.86 -0.27 4.50
CA THR A 38 13.57 -1.44 5.00
C THR A 38 13.03 -1.82 6.38
N LEU A 39 13.02 -3.10 6.64
CA LEU A 39 12.71 -3.68 7.95
C LEU A 39 13.65 -4.84 8.21
N ASN A 40 14.40 -4.77 9.30
CA ASN A 40 15.46 -5.74 9.62
C ASN A 40 16.45 -5.94 8.44
N GLY A 41 16.82 -4.85 7.77
CA GLY A 41 17.72 -4.84 6.61
C GLY A 41 17.14 -5.39 5.31
N LYS A 42 15.93 -5.95 5.32
CA LYS A 42 15.24 -6.42 4.11
C LYS A 42 14.54 -5.24 3.41
N ARG A 43 14.57 -5.25 2.07
CA ARG A 43 14.02 -4.18 1.25
C ARG A 43 12.61 -4.50 0.79
N TYR A 44 11.73 -3.51 0.95
CA TYR A 44 10.33 -3.58 0.58
C TYR A 44 9.89 -2.31 -0.13
N ILE A 45 8.76 -2.38 -0.81
CA ILE A 45 8.14 -1.23 -1.47
C ILE A 45 6.64 -1.25 -1.17
N VAL A 46 6.13 -0.13 -0.71
CA VAL A 46 4.69 0.17 -0.77
C VAL A 46 4.42 0.72 -2.16
N GLU A 47 3.66 -0.01 -2.95
CA GLU A 47 3.19 0.44 -4.25
C GLU A 47 1.80 1.03 -4.09
N LEU A 48 1.62 2.25 -4.56
CA LEU A 48 0.33 2.91 -4.66
C LEU A 48 -0.03 3.04 -6.14
N CYS A 49 -1.11 2.39 -6.55
CA CYS A 49 -1.54 2.41 -7.94
C CYS A 49 -2.97 2.90 -8.10
N PHE A 50 -3.25 3.46 -9.27
CA PHE A 50 -4.60 3.83 -9.65
C PHE A 50 -5.44 2.57 -9.89
N PRO A 51 -6.71 2.53 -9.46
CA PRO A 51 -7.56 1.35 -9.56
C PRO A 51 -7.67 0.77 -10.98
N LYS A 52 -7.68 1.62 -11.99
CA LYS A 52 -7.78 1.22 -13.40
C LYS A 52 -6.56 0.47 -13.95
N TYR A 53 -5.45 0.46 -13.23
CA TYR A 53 -4.17 -0.08 -13.73
C TYR A 53 -3.65 -1.28 -12.93
N LEU A 54 -4.42 -1.77 -11.97
CA LEU A 54 -4.01 -2.89 -11.12
C LEU A 54 -3.61 -4.15 -11.92
N ASN A 55 -4.22 -4.38 -13.06
CA ASN A 55 -4.00 -5.60 -13.84
C ASN A 55 -2.85 -5.51 -14.86
N GLY A 56 -2.13 -4.39 -14.96
CA GLY A 56 -1.00 -4.24 -15.86
C GLY A 56 -1.31 -4.39 -17.36
N ILE A 57 -2.55 -4.69 -17.69
CA ILE A 57 -3.07 -4.85 -19.02
C ILE A 57 -3.78 -3.53 -19.34
N GLY A 58 -3.29 -2.79 -20.33
CA GLY A 58 -3.75 -1.45 -20.69
C GLY A 58 -5.20 -1.33 -21.17
N PHE A 59 -6.10 -2.14 -20.61
CA PHE A 59 -7.53 -2.06 -20.85
C PHE A 59 -8.18 -1.32 -19.67
N TYR A 60 -8.91 -0.28 -20.00
CA TYR A 60 -9.76 0.53 -19.12
C TYR A 60 -10.97 -0.29 -18.62
N GLN A 61 -10.76 -1.33 -17.87
CA GLN A 61 -11.83 -1.96 -17.12
C GLN A 61 -11.92 -1.31 -15.75
N ASP A 62 -13.09 -0.82 -15.39
CA ASP A 62 -13.35 -0.37 -14.05
C ASP A 62 -13.18 -1.56 -13.10
N MET A 63 -12.40 -1.36 -12.05
CA MET A 63 -12.25 -2.36 -11.01
C MET A 63 -13.58 -2.46 -10.24
N LEU A 64 -14.11 -3.66 -10.14
CA LEU A 64 -15.32 -3.94 -9.37
C LEU A 64 -14.92 -4.76 -8.15
N LEU A 65 -15.23 -4.27 -6.97
CA LEU A 65 -15.06 -5.00 -5.71
C LEU A 65 -16.43 -5.46 -5.22
N ASN A 66 -16.53 -6.69 -4.74
CA ASN A 66 -17.77 -7.16 -4.13
C ASN A 66 -18.03 -6.42 -2.83
N THR A 67 -19.31 -6.17 -2.56
CA THR A 67 -19.77 -5.66 -1.27
C THR A 67 -20.41 -6.77 -0.42
N VAL A 68 -20.49 -6.57 0.88
CA VAL A 68 -21.01 -7.57 1.81
C VAL A 68 -22.50 -7.85 1.62
N ASP A 69 -23.24 -6.95 1.00
CA ASP A 69 -24.66 -7.07 0.66
C ASP A 69 -24.90 -7.68 -0.73
N GLY A 70 -23.84 -8.11 -1.42
CA GLY A 70 -23.90 -8.72 -2.75
C GLY A 70 -23.91 -7.73 -3.93
N GLY A 71 -23.68 -6.44 -3.68
CA GLY A 71 -23.50 -5.41 -4.69
C GLY A 71 -22.04 -5.25 -5.13
N TYR A 72 -21.75 -4.10 -5.74
CA TYR A 72 -20.42 -3.76 -6.21
C TYR A 72 -19.98 -2.37 -5.73
N PHE A 73 -18.73 -2.29 -5.29
CA PHE A 73 -18.03 -1.04 -5.03
C PHE A 73 -17.09 -0.73 -6.20
N ILE A 74 -17.18 0.48 -6.74
CA ILE A 74 -16.35 0.94 -7.86
C ILE A 74 -15.35 1.96 -7.34
N PRO A 75 -14.04 1.62 -7.27
CA PRO A 75 -13.04 2.58 -6.87
C PRO A 75 -12.96 3.75 -7.85
N LYS A 76 -12.92 4.97 -7.34
CA LYS A 76 -12.84 6.21 -8.10
C LYS A 76 -11.38 6.67 -8.28
N ARG A 77 -11.21 7.81 -8.93
CA ARG A 77 -9.89 8.39 -9.20
C ARG A 77 -9.12 8.79 -7.94
N GLU A 78 -9.81 9.20 -6.90
CA GLU A 78 -9.25 9.57 -5.59
C GLU A 78 -8.78 8.38 -4.75
N HIS A 79 -9.13 7.16 -5.13
CA HIS A 79 -8.64 5.96 -4.46
C HIS A 79 -7.23 5.59 -4.91
N ARG A 80 -6.49 4.96 -4.02
CA ARG A 80 -5.23 4.25 -4.34
C ARG A 80 -5.32 2.83 -3.84
N ILE A 81 -4.84 1.92 -4.64
CA ILE A 81 -4.66 0.54 -4.24
C ILE A 81 -3.27 0.39 -3.70
N ILE A 82 -3.18 -0.08 -2.47
CA ILE A 82 -1.92 -0.37 -1.80
C ILE A 82 -1.54 -1.82 -2.10
N ARG A 83 -0.35 -2.02 -2.60
CA ARG A 83 0.28 -3.33 -2.71
C ARG A 83 1.62 -3.31 -1.99
N LEU A 84 1.92 -4.42 -1.34
CA LEU A 84 3.18 -4.60 -0.65
C LEU A 84 4.07 -5.53 -1.46
N LEU A 85 5.25 -5.05 -1.78
CA LEU A 85 6.20 -5.77 -2.60
C LEU A 85 7.49 -5.99 -1.81
N SER A 86 8.04 -7.19 -1.88
CA SER A 86 9.39 -7.48 -1.43
C SER A 86 10.36 -7.39 -2.60
N LEU A 87 11.52 -6.81 -2.37
CA LEU A 87 12.61 -6.72 -3.35
C LEU A 87 13.68 -7.75 -2.99
N ASN A 88 13.95 -8.67 -3.90
CA ASN A 88 15.04 -9.62 -3.75
C ASN A 88 16.37 -9.07 -4.33
N ASP A 89 17.46 -9.80 -4.11
CA ASP A 89 18.81 -9.42 -4.55
C ASP A 89 18.93 -9.30 -6.08
N ASN A 90 18.08 -9.98 -6.82
CA ASN A 90 18.01 -9.90 -8.29
C ASN A 90 17.13 -8.76 -8.80
N HIS A 91 16.72 -7.82 -7.94
CA HIS A 91 15.84 -6.70 -8.27
C HIS A 91 14.44 -7.13 -8.76
N THR A 92 14.02 -8.34 -8.39
CA THR A 92 12.69 -8.84 -8.68
C THR A 92 11.73 -8.44 -7.57
N LEU A 93 10.58 -7.88 -7.96
CA LEU A 93 9.48 -7.57 -7.05
C LEU A 93 8.53 -8.75 -6.96
N SER A 94 8.22 -9.15 -5.75
CA SER A 94 7.22 -10.18 -5.45
C SER A 94 6.14 -9.59 -4.55
N LEU A 95 4.87 -9.84 -4.90
CA LEU A 95 3.76 -9.45 -4.05
C LEU A 95 3.85 -10.19 -2.71
N MET A 96 3.82 -9.42 -1.63
CA MET A 96 3.76 -10.00 -0.29
C MET A 96 2.32 -10.42 0.01
N LYS A 97 2.13 -11.69 0.32
CA LYS A 97 0.84 -12.23 0.74
C LYS A 97 0.75 -12.38 2.25
N ASP A 98 1.88 -12.63 2.89
CA ASP A 98 1.96 -12.91 4.32
C ASP A 98 3.17 -12.20 4.94
N VAL A 99 2.99 -11.74 6.17
CA VAL A 99 4.06 -11.17 7.01
C VAL A 99 4.31 -12.13 8.17
N PRO A 100 5.58 -12.45 8.48
CA PRO A 100 5.88 -13.29 9.62
C PRO A 100 5.25 -12.72 10.90
N PRO A 101 4.63 -13.55 11.75
CA PRO A 101 3.89 -13.08 12.94
C PRO A 101 4.70 -12.14 13.85
N ARG A 102 6.00 -12.39 13.99
CA ARG A 102 6.90 -11.56 14.79
C ARG A 102 7.17 -10.16 14.21
N GLU A 103 7.00 -10.00 12.90
CA GLU A 103 7.25 -8.77 12.16
C GLU A 103 5.96 -7.99 11.87
N ILE A 104 4.77 -8.55 12.17
CA ILE A 104 3.47 -7.92 11.83
C ILE A 104 3.37 -6.51 12.40
N LYS A 105 3.62 -6.31 13.69
CA LYS A 105 3.46 -4.98 14.31
C LYS A 105 4.44 -3.95 13.76
N PRO A 106 5.76 -4.19 13.71
CA PRO A 106 6.69 -3.27 13.05
C PRO A 106 6.33 -3.00 11.59
N PHE A 107 5.95 -4.05 10.87
CA PHE A 107 5.55 -3.94 9.48
C PHE A 107 4.32 -3.04 9.27
N LEU A 108 3.29 -3.21 10.09
CA LEU A 108 2.09 -2.37 10.06
C LEU A 108 2.43 -0.91 10.37
N ASN A 109 3.30 -0.65 11.34
CA ASN A 109 3.74 0.70 11.67
C ASN A 109 4.36 1.38 10.44
N ILE A 110 5.29 0.70 9.77
CA ILE A 110 5.96 1.22 8.58
C ILE A 110 4.98 1.43 7.43
N LEU A 111 4.09 0.45 7.20
CA LEU A 111 3.06 0.57 6.17
C LEU A 111 2.21 1.82 6.37
N PHE A 112 1.73 2.05 7.58
CA PHE A 112 0.87 3.21 7.87
C PHE A 112 1.63 4.52 7.83
N GLU A 113 2.82 4.57 8.37
CA GLU A 113 3.68 5.74 8.24
C GLU A 113 3.90 6.09 6.76
N SER A 114 4.14 5.09 5.91
CA SER A 114 4.25 5.28 4.46
C SER A 114 2.97 5.84 3.84
N VAL A 115 1.79 5.34 4.23
CA VAL A 115 0.50 5.84 3.74
C VAL A 115 0.26 7.27 4.20
N PHE A 116 0.60 7.63 5.44
CA PHE A 116 0.48 9.01 5.94
C PHE A 116 1.45 9.95 5.25
N ILE A 117 2.70 9.53 4.98
CA ILE A 117 3.64 10.30 4.16
C ILE A 117 3.04 10.57 2.78
N TYR A 118 2.48 9.55 2.14
CA TYR A 118 1.83 9.70 0.84
C TYR A 118 0.64 10.67 0.90
N ASN A 119 -0.23 10.51 1.88
CA ASN A 119 -1.41 11.35 2.08
C ASN A 119 -1.04 12.83 2.29
N SER A 120 0.05 13.10 2.99
CA SER A 120 0.51 14.47 3.27
C SER A 120 1.00 15.22 2.03
N VAL A 121 1.49 14.51 1.00
CA VAL A 121 1.99 15.11 -0.24
C VAL A 121 0.98 15.03 -1.40
N ASN A 122 -0.08 14.22 -1.25
CA ASN A 122 -1.11 14.00 -2.26
C ASN A 122 -2.50 14.35 -1.71
N LEU A 123 -2.75 15.63 -1.48
CA LEU A 123 -3.96 16.14 -0.81
C LEU A 123 -5.30 15.73 -1.46
N ASN A 124 -5.29 15.31 -2.72
CA ASN A 124 -6.48 14.85 -3.43
C ASN A 124 -6.73 13.34 -3.28
N VAL A 125 -5.86 12.64 -2.54
CA VAL A 125 -5.96 11.21 -2.30
C VAL A 125 -6.11 10.99 -0.81
N ASN A 126 -7.26 10.48 -0.40
CA ASN A 126 -7.53 10.18 1.00
C ASN A 126 -8.19 8.81 1.19
N GLN A 127 -8.42 8.07 0.10
CA GLN A 127 -9.10 6.79 0.11
C GLN A 127 -8.16 5.69 -0.39
N TYR A 128 -8.03 4.64 0.42
CA TYR A 128 -7.07 3.56 0.21
C TYR A 128 -7.75 2.21 0.23
N LEU A 129 -7.33 1.35 -0.69
CA LEU A 129 -7.81 -0.02 -0.83
C LEU A 129 -6.61 -0.96 -0.79
N PHE A 130 -6.75 -2.12 -0.24
CA PHE A 130 -5.73 -3.15 -0.25
C PHE A 130 -6.35 -4.54 -0.28
N GLU A 131 -5.69 -5.47 -0.96
CA GLU A 131 -6.02 -6.89 -0.94
C GLU A 131 -5.24 -7.57 0.16
N SER A 132 -5.90 -8.33 1.01
CA SER A 132 -5.28 -8.98 2.15
C SER A 132 -5.93 -10.32 2.46
N THR A 133 -5.19 -11.20 3.12
CA THR A 133 -5.78 -12.36 3.78
C THR A 133 -6.73 -11.89 4.89
N ASN A 134 -7.75 -12.68 5.21
CA ASN A 134 -8.73 -12.33 6.26
C ASN A 134 -8.05 -11.98 7.59
N ASN A 135 -7.00 -12.71 7.97
CA ASN A 135 -6.30 -12.46 9.23
C ASN A 135 -5.57 -11.11 9.24
N LEU A 136 -4.89 -10.75 8.16
CA LEU A 136 -4.21 -9.46 8.07
C LEU A 136 -5.23 -8.31 7.99
N GLY A 137 -6.33 -8.47 7.28
CA GLY A 137 -7.40 -7.48 7.23
C GLY A 137 -8.00 -7.18 8.61
N VAL A 138 -8.30 -8.21 9.40
CA VAL A 138 -8.78 -8.06 10.79
C VAL A 138 -7.74 -7.38 11.68
N LEU A 139 -6.46 -7.72 11.54
CA LEU A 139 -5.38 -7.09 12.30
C LEU A 139 -5.24 -5.60 11.93
N LEU A 140 -5.35 -5.28 10.65
CA LEU A 140 -5.34 -3.90 10.16
C LEU A 140 -6.48 -3.10 10.79
N GLU A 141 -7.71 -3.57 10.68
CA GLU A 141 -8.89 -2.90 11.24
C GLU A 141 -8.76 -2.67 12.75
N LYS A 142 -8.14 -3.61 13.47
CA LYS A 142 -7.92 -3.52 14.91
C LYS A 142 -6.82 -2.52 15.28
N HIS A 143 -5.73 -2.47 14.54
CA HIS A 143 -4.54 -1.70 14.91
C HIS A 143 -4.46 -0.30 14.27
N LEU A 144 -5.07 -0.12 13.09
CA LEU A 144 -5.02 1.15 12.37
C LEU A 144 -5.48 2.35 13.20
N PRO A 145 -6.59 2.29 13.93
CA PRO A 145 -7.06 3.45 14.69
C PRO A 145 -6.06 3.97 15.71
N SER A 146 -5.24 3.08 16.28
CA SER A 146 -4.20 3.47 17.25
C SER A 146 -2.95 4.12 16.63
N MET A 147 -2.84 4.09 15.30
CA MET A 147 -1.69 4.59 14.54
C MET A 147 -1.98 5.91 13.83
N VAL A 148 -3.22 6.36 13.88
CA VAL A 148 -3.65 7.61 13.23
C VAL A 148 -3.00 8.80 13.95
N PRO A 149 -2.28 9.69 13.25
CA PRO A 149 -1.71 10.87 13.84
C PRO A 149 -2.80 11.79 14.43
N PRO A 150 -2.48 12.53 15.51
CA PRO A 150 -3.42 13.51 16.07
C PRO A 150 -3.94 14.47 15.00
N GLY A 151 -5.24 14.75 15.03
CA GLY A 151 -5.91 15.65 14.06
C GLY A 151 -6.40 14.96 12.81
N ASN A 152 -6.15 13.65 12.65
CA ASN A 152 -6.71 12.86 11.56
C ASN A 152 -7.74 11.87 12.11
N GLU A 153 -8.73 11.54 11.29
CA GLU A 153 -9.71 10.50 11.55
C GLU A 153 -9.61 9.43 10.47
N LEU A 154 -9.89 8.19 10.85
CA LEU A 154 -9.86 7.06 9.93
C LEU A 154 -11.22 6.38 9.92
N VAL A 155 -11.78 6.24 8.71
CA VAL A 155 -13.06 5.58 8.47
C VAL A 155 -12.85 4.34 7.62
N PHE A 156 -13.26 3.18 8.13
CA PHE A 156 -13.21 1.93 7.38
C PHE A 156 -14.42 1.76 6.47
N HIS A 157 -14.19 1.28 5.27
CA HIS A 157 -15.23 0.90 4.29
C HIS A 157 -15.72 -0.53 4.55
N ARG A 158 -16.57 -0.68 5.55
CA ARG A 158 -17.12 -1.98 5.97
C ARG A 158 -18.05 -2.63 4.95
N GLU A 159 -18.50 -1.86 3.97
CA GLU A 159 -19.29 -2.33 2.84
C GLU A 159 -18.50 -3.20 1.85
N ILE A 160 -17.16 -3.06 1.81
CA ILE A 160 -16.30 -3.85 0.90
C ILE A 160 -16.12 -5.24 1.47
N ALA A 161 -16.38 -6.27 0.63
CA ALA A 161 -16.21 -7.65 1.03
C ALA A 161 -14.75 -8.13 0.89
N PRO A 162 -14.28 -9.01 1.79
CA PRO A 162 -12.99 -9.67 1.60
C PRO A 162 -12.83 -10.33 0.21
N PRO A 163 -11.64 -10.39 -0.36
CA PRO A 163 -10.33 -10.13 0.25
C PRO A 163 -9.91 -8.66 0.23
N PHE A 164 -10.76 -7.75 -0.21
CA PHE A 164 -10.44 -6.32 -0.23
C PHE A 164 -10.91 -5.62 1.04
N TYR A 165 -10.13 -4.63 1.44
CA TYR A 165 -10.37 -3.76 2.58
C TYR A 165 -10.12 -2.33 2.16
N GLY A 166 -10.86 -1.39 2.73
CA GLY A 166 -10.71 0.01 2.40
C GLY A 166 -10.82 0.91 3.62
N PHE A 167 -10.18 2.07 3.54
CA PHE A 167 -10.31 3.12 4.53
C PHE A 167 -10.12 4.51 3.92
N THR A 168 -10.69 5.50 4.57
CA THR A 168 -10.51 6.93 4.27
C THR A 168 -9.77 7.59 5.43
N ILE A 169 -8.78 8.45 5.11
CA ILE A 169 -8.13 9.35 6.06
C ILE A 169 -8.77 10.72 5.89
N MET A 170 -9.36 11.23 6.96
CA MET A 170 -9.91 12.59 7.02
C MET A 170 -9.00 13.46 7.90
N GLN A 171 -8.73 14.67 7.43
CA GLN A 171 -7.96 15.71 8.14
C GLN A 171 -8.90 16.71 8.78
#